data_5356ccba10a780ab75d9690aa0417cf1
#
_entry.id   5356ccba10a780ab75d9690aa0417cf1
#
_cell.length_a   1.000
_cell.length_b   1.000
_cell.length_c   1.000
_cell.angle_alpha   90.00
_cell.angle_beta   90.00
_cell.angle_gamma   90.00
#
_symmetry.space_group_name_H-M   'P 1'
#
loop_
_entity.id
_entity.type
_entity.pdbx_description
1 polymer ?
#
loop_
_entity_poly.entity_id
_entity_poly.type
_entity_poly.pdbx_seq_one_letter_code
_entity_poly.pdbx_strand_id
1 'polypeptide(L)'
;GDKTMFFRRVLIWMSVAVPAVFTNSMISYYLNSLALSIRSRLTDVIQRDYLQNLTFYKLTNLDDRIRNADQLLTVDVQKFSRAISLLYGNIFMPMIDSLVYNFRLSQSVGVEMLMFTSSLISLTAVSLKLLTPPFGQYAAMEQQLEGEYRSGHARLLENAEEVAFYRGQELEKKYIDRSYFSLLKHVNRVFHIRILHGMTEEGIVKWLWGAIGLIICSGPVFFKTSNFVARGAGSDMGSRTEMFVTNRRLLLSSSDAFGRVMMSYKEMSELAGYTSRLTE
;
A
#
# COMPACT_ATOMS: atom_id res chain seq x y z
N GLY A 1 33.67 0.57 -31.55
CA GLY A 1 32.46 1.15 -31.04
C GLY A 1 32.47 2.64 -31.18
N ASP A 2 31.54 3.20 -31.94
CA ASP A 2 31.45 4.62 -32.25
C ASP A 2 31.15 5.43 -30.97
N LYS A 3 32.16 6.14 -30.50
CA LYS A 3 32.08 7.03 -29.34
C LYS A 3 30.96 8.09 -29.53
N THR A 4 30.80 8.60 -30.73
CA THR A 4 29.74 9.57 -31.09
C THR A 4 28.33 8.99 -30.95
N MET A 5 28.13 7.73 -31.32
CA MET A 5 26.85 7.02 -31.11
C MET A 5 26.53 6.84 -29.65
N PHE A 6 27.52 6.54 -28.82
CA PHE A 6 27.36 6.42 -27.37
C PHE A 6 26.91 7.74 -26.74
N PHE A 7 27.63 8.83 -27.01
CA PHE A 7 27.26 10.16 -26.50
C PHE A 7 25.89 10.62 -26.96
N ARG A 8 25.53 10.37 -28.22
CA ARG A 8 24.18 10.68 -28.72
C ARG A 8 23.09 9.93 -27.97
N ARG A 9 23.28 8.64 -27.69
CA ARG A 9 22.31 7.83 -26.91
C ARG A 9 22.20 8.31 -25.48
N VAL A 10 23.30 8.71 -24.85
CA VAL A 10 23.30 9.28 -23.50
C VAL A 10 22.53 10.62 -23.47
N LEU A 11 22.75 11.50 -24.45
CA LEU A 11 22.03 12.77 -24.55
C LEU A 11 20.51 12.56 -24.75
N ILE A 12 20.12 11.61 -25.60
CA ILE A 12 18.71 11.26 -25.78
C ILE A 12 18.12 10.73 -24.47
N TRP A 13 18.84 9.88 -23.76
CA TRP A 13 18.38 9.35 -22.46
C TRP A 13 18.21 10.47 -21.42
N MET A 14 19.14 11.41 -21.33
CA MET A 14 19.02 12.58 -20.46
C MET A 14 17.86 13.49 -20.86
N SER A 15 17.61 13.68 -22.16
CA SER A 15 16.49 14.47 -22.67
C SER A 15 15.14 13.86 -22.30
N VAL A 16 15.02 12.54 -22.27
CA VAL A 16 13.81 11.82 -21.85
C VAL A 16 13.61 11.88 -20.34
N ALA A 17 14.70 12.00 -19.56
CA ALA A 17 14.61 12.10 -18.11
C ALA A 17 13.86 13.37 -17.65
N VAL A 18 14.02 14.49 -18.35
CA VAL A 18 13.39 15.78 -18.00
C VAL A 18 11.85 15.68 -18.01
N PRO A 19 11.18 15.27 -19.09
CA PRO A 19 9.72 15.11 -19.10
C PRO A 19 9.26 14.00 -18.13
N ALA A 20 10.05 12.96 -17.92
CA ALA A 20 9.71 11.90 -16.95
C ALA A 20 9.67 12.43 -15.51
N VAL A 21 10.67 13.21 -15.10
CA VAL A 21 10.72 13.85 -13.77
C VAL A 21 9.57 14.83 -13.61
N PHE A 22 9.30 15.64 -14.63
CA PHE A 22 8.18 16.58 -14.62
C PHE A 22 6.85 15.87 -14.45
N THR A 23 6.60 14.82 -15.23
CA THR A 23 5.36 14.02 -15.13
C THR A 23 5.20 13.39 -13.75
N ASN A 24 6.28 12.81 -13.20
CA ASN A 24 6.24 12.20 -11.87
C ASN A 24 5.94 13.23 -10.75
N SER A 25 6.52 14.42 -10.86
CA SER A 25 6.24 15.53 -9.93
C SER A 25 4.80 16.02 -10.05
N MET A 26 4.25 16.10 -11.29
CA MET A 26 2.86 16.45 -11.53
C MET A 26 1.89 15.44 -10.96
N ILE A 27 2.17 14.16 -11.08
CA ILE A 27 1.35 13.10 -10.47
C ILE A 27 1.27 13.30 -8.96
N SER A 28 2.41 13.50 -8.30
CA SER A 28 2.47 13.75 -6.85
C SER A 28 1.67 15.00 -6.46
N TYR A 29 1.77 16.07 -7.25
CA TYR A 29 0.99 17.28 -7.04
C TYR A 29 -0.51 17.01 -7.15
N TYR A 30 -0.97 16.34 -8.20
CA TYR A 30 -2.38 16.05 -8.40
C TYR A 30 -2.95 15.09 -7.33
N LEU A 31 -2.18 14.11 -6.87
CA LEU A 31 -2.59 13.23 -5.77
C LEU A 31 -2.79 14.02 -4.46
N ASN A 32 -1.88 14.92 -4.13
CA ASN A 32 -2.02 15.77 -2.95
C ASN A 32 -3.19 16.78 -3.10
N SER A 33 -3.39 17.34 -4.28
CA SER A 33 -4.52 18.21 -4.59
C SER A 33 -5.86 17.49 -4.50
N LEU A 34 -5.91 16.23 -4.96
CA LEU A 34 -7.08 15.37 -4.83
C LEU A 34 -7.40 15.10 -3.35
N ALA A 35 -6.39 14.75 -2.54
CA ALA A 35 -6.56 14.55 -1.10
C ALA A 35 -7.15 15.80 -0.41
N LEU A 36 -6.62 16.99 -0.75
CA LEU A 36 -7.11 18.24 -0.20
C LEU A 36 -8.54 18.55 -0.64
N SER A 37 -8.88 18.31 -1.90
CA SER A 37 -10.23 18.52 -2.44
C SER A 37 -11.27 17.60 -1.78
N ILE A 38 -10.93 16.31 -1.59
CA ILE A 38 -11.80 15.36 -0.89
C ILE A 38 -11.98 15.80 0.55
N ARG A 39 -10.90 16.15 1.24
CA ARG A 39 -10.94 16.63 2.62
C ARG A 39 -11.83 17.84 2.78
N SER A 40 -11.65 18.85 1.93
CA SER A 40 -12.43 20.10 1.99
C SER A 40 -13.92 19.84 1.80
N ARG A 41 -14.30 19.06 0.79
CA ARG A 41 -15.72 18.73 0.53
C ARG A 41 -16.33 17.90 1.65
N LEU A 42 -15.62 16.90 2.14
CA LEU A 42 -16.11 16.04 3.22
C LEU A 42 -16.25 16.83 4.52
N THR A 43 -15.27 17.66 4.85
CA THR A 43 -15.34 18.54 6.02
C THR A 43 -16.53 19.48 5.94
N ASP A 44 -16.81 20.12 4.78
CA ASP A 44 -17.94 21.03 4.60
C ASP A 44 -19.29 20.31 4.84
N VAL A 45 -19.45 19.12 4.28
CA VAL A 45 -20.67 18.31 4.46
C VAL A 45 -20.86 17.91 5.91
N ILE A 46 -19.82 17.31 6.53
CA ILE A 46 -19.92 16.81 7.90
C ILE A 46 -20.11 17.97 8.90
N GLN A 47 -19.40 19.09 8.74
CA GLN A 47 -19.59 20.25 9.62
C GLN A 47 -20.99 20.83 9.50
N ARG A 48 -21.57 20.86 8.30
CA ARG A 48 -22.94 21.31 8.10
C ARG A 48 -23.92 20.44 8.86
N ASP A 49 -23.81 19.11 8.71
CA ASP A 49 -24.71 18.17 9.38
C ASP A 49 -24.51 18.17 10.91
N TYR A 50 -23.27 18.29 11.36
CA TYR A 50 -22.91 18.34 12.78
C TYR A 50 -23.46 19.58 13.49
N LEU A 51 -23.46 20.74 12.82
CA LEU A 51 -23.95 21.99 13.39
C LEU A 51 -25.46 22.20 13.20
N GLN A 52 -26.12 21.48 12.24
CA GLN A 52 -27.56 21.56 12.05
C GLN A 52 -28.31 20.84 13.19
N ASN A 53 -29.48 21.40 13.53
CA ASN A 53 -30.46 20.77 14.47
C ASN A 53 -29.89 20.39 15.85
N LEU A 54 -28.87 21.10 16.34
CA LEU A 54 -28.19 20.81 17.60
C LEU A 54 -27.61 19.38 17.66
N THR A 55 -27.18 18.83 16.51
CA THR A 55 -26.65 17.48 16.43
C THR A 55 -25.42 17.29 17.32
N PHE A 56 -24.56 18.31 17.43
CA PHE A 56 -23.40 18.29 18.34
C PHE A 56 -23.81 18.08 19.80
N TYR A 57 -24.92 18.68 20.23
CA TYR A 57 -25.42 18.51 21.60
C TYR A 57 -25.99 17.10 21.82
N LYS A 58 -26.77 16.61 20.84
CA LYS A 58 -27.34 15.26 20.90
C LYS A 58 -26.26 14.19 20.95
N LEU A 59 -25.21 14.31 20.13
CA LEU A 59 -24.10 13.36 20.08
C LEU A 59 -23.26 13.38 21.37
N THR A 60 -23.12 14.53 22.01
CA THR A 60 -22.29 14.63 23.22
C THR A 60 -23.03 14.17 24.48
N ASN A 61 -24.34 14.40 24.56
CA ASN A 61 -25.09 14.22 25.80
C ASN A 61 -26.17 13.11 25.76
N LEU A 62 -26.61 12.70 24.57
CA LEU A 62 -27.74 11.77 24.42
C LEU A 62 -27.35 10.47 23.69
N ASP A 63 -26.23 10.44 23.00
CA ASP A 63 -25.84 9.30 22.17
C ASP A 63 -24.36 8.91 22.41
N ASP A 64 -24.17 7.76 23.03
CA ASP A 64 -22.84 7.19 23.35
C ASP A 64 -22.21 6.43 22.17
N ARG A 65 -22.87 6.36 21.00
CA ARG A 65 -22.38 5.61 19.84
C ARG A 65 -21.14 6.24 19.23
N ILE A 66 -21.11 7.57 19.16
CA ILE A 66 -19.97 8.32 18.59
C ILE A 66 -19.16 8.93 19.72
N ARG A 67 -18.08 8.26 20.07
CA ARG A 67 -17.08 8.78 21.01
C ARG A 67 -16.02 9.57 20.27
N ASN A 68 -15.62 10.74 20.81
CA ASN A 68 -14.59 11.63 20.24
C ASN A 68 -14.94 12.17 18.83
N ALA A 69 -16.09 12.84 18.72
CA ALA A 69 -16.54 13.50 17.48
C ALA A 69 -15.50 14.50 16.93
N ASP A 70 -14.74 15.16 17.82
CA ASP A 70 -13.64 16.06 17.48
C ASP A 70 -12.51 15.34 16.67
N GLN A 71 -12.16 14.13 17.06
CA GLN A 71 -11.18 13.31 16.36
C GLN A 71 -11.68 12.84 15.00
N LEU A 72 -12.94 12.42 14.91
CA LEU A 72 -13.58 12.01 13.66
C LEU A 72 -13.58 13.15 12.64
N LEU A 73 -14.03 14.34 13.07
CA LEU A 73 -14.13 15.53 12.23
C LEU A 73 -12.79 16.06 11.72
N THR A 74 -11.72 15.89 12.47
CA THR A 74 -10.42 16.49 12.15
C THR A 74 -9.42 15.47 11.63
N VAL A 75 -9.11 14.44 12.40
CA VAL A 75 -8.04 13.49 12.14
C VAL A 75 -8.47 12.38 11.19
N ASP A 76 -9.64 11.79 11.41
CA ASP A 76 -10.08 10.64 10.62
C ASP A 76 -10.48 11.06 9.21
N VAL A 77 -11.14 12.22 9.04
CA VAL A 77 -11.40 12.82 7.71
C VAL A 77 -10.11 13.08 6.95
N GLN A 78 -9.07 13.56 7.63
CA GLN A 78 -7.75 13.78 6.99
C GLN A 78 -7.10 12.47 6.57
N LYS A 79 -7.08 11.45 7.46
CA LYS A 79 -6.51 10.13 7.17
C LYS A 79 -7.25 9.45 6.02
N PHE A 80 -8.59 9.49 6.03
CA PHE A 80 -9.43 8.95 4.97
C PHE A 80 -9.16 9.60 3.61
N SER A 81 -9.17 10.93 3.54
CA SER A 81 -8.92 11.67 2.30
C SER A 81 -7.54 11.39 1.72
N ARG A 82 -6.53 11.27 2.59
CA ARG A 82 -5.17 10.92 2.18
C ARG A 82 -5.07 9.47 1.72
N ALA A 83 -5.72 8.54 2.42
CA ALA A 83 -5.71 7.12 2.07
C ALA A 83 -6.36 6.88 0.69
N ILE A 84 -7.50 7.50 0.39
CA ILE A 84 -8.14 7.41 -0.94
C ILE A 84 -7.21 7.92 -2.03
N SER A 85 -6.59 9.08 -1.83
CA SER A 85 -5.70 9.67 -2.84
C SER A 85 -4.48 8.77 -3.10
N LEU A 86 -3.84 8.26 -2.05
CA LEU A 86 -2.71 7.34 -2.17
C LEU A 86 -3.11 6.02 -2.83
N LEU A 87 -4.26 5.48 -2.48
CA LEU A 87 -4.78 4.24 -3.06
C LEU A 87 -4.94 4.36 -4.58
N TYR A 88 -5.46 5.52 -5.05
CA TYR A 88 -5.58 5.78 -6.48
C TYR A 88 -4.21 5.72 -7.19
N GLY A 89 -3.20 6.37 -6.66
CA GLY A 89 -1.83 6.32 -7.19
C GLY A 89 -1.21 4.91 -7.13
N ASN A 90 -1.42 4.22 -6.02
CA ASN A 90 -0.83 2.91 -5.76
C ASN A 90 -1.51 1.76 -6.52
N ILE A 91 -2.72 1.95 -7.03
CA ILE A 91 -3.40 0.97 -7.89
C ILE A 91 -3.14 1.28 -9.37
N PHE A 92 -3.41 2.50 -9.82
CA PHE A 92 -3.39 2.83 -11.25
C PHE A 92 -2.00 2.70 -11.86
N MET A 93 -0.98 3.24 -11.20
CA MET A 93 0.39 3.19 -11.70
C MET A 93 0.90 1.76 -11.87
N PRO A 94 0.86 0.90 -10.85
CA PRO A 94 1.32 -0.48 -11.00
C PRO A 94 0.47 -1.31 -11.97
N MET A 95 -0.83 -1.02 -12.11
CA MET A 95 -1.65 -1.68 -13.13
C MET A 95 -1.18 -1.34 -14.55
N ILE A 96 -0.93 -0.07 -14.83
CA ILE A 96 -0.41 0.36 -16.15
C ILE A 96 0.96 -0.24 -16.38
N ASP A 97 1.86 -0.19 -15.40
CA ASP A 97 3.19 -0.79 -15.47
C ASP A 97 3.10 -2.29 -15.78
N SER A 98 2.24 -3.02 -15.06
CA SER A 98 2.02 -4.44 -15.28
C SER A 98 1.52 -4.73 -16.70
N LEU A 99 0.55 -3.97 -17.20
CA LEU A 99 0.04 -4.13 -18.57
C LEU A 99 1.13 -3.88 -19.62
N VAL A 100 1.91 -2.82 -19.47
CA VAL A 100 2.98 -2.47 -20.42
C VAL A 100 4.09 -3.51 -20.39
N TYR A 101 4.52 -3.95 -19.21
CA TYR A 101 5.57 -4.97 -19.10
C TYR A 101 5.10 -6.33 -19.65
N ASN A 102 3.88 -6.74 -19.35
CA ASN A 102 3.31 -7.99 -19.89
C ASN A 102 3.13 -7.92 -21.42
N PHE A 103 2.69 -6.78 -21.95
CA PHE A 103 2.58 -6.60 -23.39
C PHE A 103 3.94 -6.70 -24.09
N ARG A 104 4.97 -6.07 -23.55
CA ARG A 104 6.33 -6.18 -24.09
C ARG A 104 6.91 -7.59 -23.94
N LEU A 105 6.64 -8.25 -22.82
CA LEU A 105 7.07 -9.63 -22.60
C LEU A 105 6.41 -10.59 -23.60
N SER A 106 5.12 -10.39 -23.91
CA SER A 106 4.40 -11.22 -24.90
C SER A 106 5.00 -11.14 -26.30
N GLN A 107 5.50 -9.97 -26.69
CA GLN A 107 6.13 -9.79 -27.99
C GLN A 107 7.49 -10.50 -28.08
N SER A 108 8.20 -10.65 -26.97
CA SER A 108 9.53 -11.25 -26.95
C SER A 108 9.53 -12.75 -26.68
N VAL A 109 8.62 -13.24 -25.84
CA VAL A 109 8.61 -14.64 -25.37
C VAL A 109 7.44 -15.46 -25.91
N GLY A 110 6.42 -14.80 -26.44
CA GLY A 110 5.23 -15.44 -27.02
C GLY A 110 4.00 -15.43 -26.11
N VAL A 111 2.82 -15.58 -26.72
CA VAL A 111 1.52 -15.49 -26.04
C VAL A 111 1.30 -16.66 -25.05
N GLU A 112 1.80 -17.85 -25.39
CA GLU A 112 1.67 -19.05 -24.54
C GLU A 112 2.34 -18.84 -23.17
N MET A 113 3.51 -18.21 -23.17
CA MET A 113 4.26 -17.90 -21.96
C MET A 113 3.60 -16.78 -21.15
N LEU A 114 2.94 -15.85 -21.82
CA LEU A 114 2.14 -14.82 -21.16
C LEU A 114 0.95 -15.44 -20.43
N MET A 115 0.26 -16.39 -21.03
CA MET A 115 -0.83 -17.13 -20.39
C MET A 115 -0.34 -17.91 -19.16
N PHE A 116 0.80 -18.57 -19.27
CA PHE A 116 1.40 -19.30 -18.17
C PHE A 116 1.80 -18.35 -17.00
N THR A 117 2.47 -17.24 -17.30
CA THR A 117 2.84 -16.24 -16.28
C THR A 117 1.61 -15.59 -15.66
N SER A 118 0.59 -15.25 -16.44
CA SER A 118 -0.68 -14.69 -15.94
C SER A 118 -1.40 -15.68 -15.01
N SER A 119 -1.43 -16.96 -15.33
CA SER A 119 -2.01 -18.01 -14.49
C SER A 119 -1.24 -18.14 -13.16
N LEU A 120 0.09 -18.15 -13.22
CA LEU A 120 0.92 -18.17 -12.02
C LEU A 120 0.72 -16.94 -11.14
N ILE A 121 0.62 -15.76 -11.75
CA ILE A 121 0.32 -14.50 -11.07
C ILE A 121 -1.02 -14.62 -10.33
N SER A 122 -2.06 -15.08 -11.01
CA SER A 122 -3.38 -15.24 -10.42
C SER A 122 -3.36 -16.24 -9.24
N LEU A 123 -2.66 -17.36 -9.41
CA LEU A 123 -2.50 -18.36 -8.33
C LEU A 123 -1.77 -17.77 -7.12
N THR A 124 -0.70 -17.03 -7.37
CA THR A 124 0.06 -16.35 -6.30
C THR A 124 -0.79 -15.29 -5.60
N ALA A 125 -1.59 -14.54 -6.36
CA ALA A 125 -2.50 -13.54 -5.82
C ALA A 125 -3.55 -14.17 -4.88
N VAL A 126 -4.16 -15.26 -5.30
CA VAL A 126 -5.13 -16.01 -4.47
C VAL A 126 -4.44 -16.56 -3.22
N SER A 127 -3.27 -17.15 -3.35
CA SER A 127 -2.50 -17.68 -2.22
C SER A 127 -2.15 -16.61 -1.21
N LEU A 128 -1.66 -15.45 -1.65
CA LEU A 128 -1.34 -14.31 -0.78
C LEU A 128 -2.60 -13.75 -0.12
N LYS A 129 -3.72 -13.66 -0.85
CA LYS A 129 -4.99 -13.20 -0.27
C LYS A 129 -5.47 -14.11 0.86
N LEU A 130 -5.34 -15.43 0.70
CA LEU A 130 -5.72 -16.40 1.74
C LEU A 130 -4.79 -16.34 2.97
N LEU A 131 -3.51 -16.00 2.75
CA LEU A 131 -2.51 -15.89 3.81
C LEU A 131 -2.49 -14.49 4.47
N THR A 132 -3.18 -13.50 3.90
CA THR A 132 -3.18 -12.12 4.43
C THR A 132 -4.08 -12.01 5.67
N PRO A 133 -3.53 -11.64 6.84
CA PRO A 133 -4.32 -11.42 8.05
C PRO A 133 -5.24 -10.20 7.92
N PRO A 134 -6.29 -10.09 8.72
CA PRO A 134 -7.22 -8.95 8.70
C PRO A 134 -6.60 -7.70 9.35
N PHE A 135 -5.65 -7.07 8.67
CA PHE A 135 -4.94 -5.89 9.18
C PHE A 135 -5.87 -4.72 9.52
N GLY A 136 -7.00 -4.59 8.81
CA GLY A 136 -8.01 -3.56 9.11
C GLY A 136 -8.60 -3.71 10.52
N GLN A 137 -8.89 -4.94 10.93
CA GLN A 137 -9.40 -5.20 12.30
C GLN A 137 -8.32 -4.91 13.36
N TYR A 138 -7.05 -5.21 13.06
CA TYR A 138 -5.97 -4.88 13.98
C TYR A 138 -5.74 -3.38 14.10
N ALA A 139 -5.84 -2.64 13.00
CA ALA A 139 -5.75 -1.19 13.01
C ALA A 139 -6.92 -0.54 13.79
N ALA A 140 -8.15 -1.04 13.61
CA ALA A 140 -9.30 -0.56 14.36
C ALA A 140 -9.14 -0.80 15.87
N MET A 141 -8.68 -1.99 16.26
CA MET A 141 -8.42 -2.30 17.67
C MET A 141 -7.28 -1.44 18.26
N GLU A 142 -6.23 -1.18 17.49
CA GLU A 142 -5.13 -0.30 17.89
C GLU A 142 -5.66 1.13 18.16
N GLN A 143 -6.48 1.68 17.27
CA GLN A 143 -7.10 3.00 17.45
C GLN A 143 -8.04 3.04 18.67
N GLN A 144 -8.77 1.97 18.94
CA GLN A 144 -9.61 1.88 20.12
C GLN A 144 -8.78 1.93 21.41
N LEU A 145 -7.74 1.09 21.50
CA LEU A 145 -6.85 1.04 22.68
C LEU A 145 -6.08 2.35 22.86
N GLU A 146 -5.67 3.01 21.78
CA GLU A 146 -5.06 4.33 21.84
C GLU A 146 -6.04 5.40 22.34
N GLY A 147 -7.31 5.32 21.92
CA GLY A 147 -8.40 6.15 22.43
C GLY A 147 -8.63 5.95 23.92
N GLU A 148 -8.65 4.71 24.42
CA GLU A 148 -8.79 4.40 25.85
C GLU A 148 -7.60 4.95 26.66
N TYR A 149 -6.38 4.81 26.17
CA TYR A 149 -5.20 5.38 26.80
C TYR A 149 -5.26 6.90 26.88
N ARG A 150 -5.63 7.55 25.77
CA ARG A 150 -5.79 9.01 25.70
C ARG A 150 -6.90 9.51 26.64
N SER A 151 -8.03 8.81 26.71
CA SER A 151 -9.14 9.17 27.60
C SER A 151 -8.75 9.07 29.08
N GLY A 152 -7.90 8.11 29.44
CA GLY A 152 -7.32 8.03 30.78
C GLY A 152 -6.52 9.26 31.17
N HIS A 153 -5.68 9.77 30.25
CA HIS A 153 -4.95 11.03 30.48
C HIS A 153 -5.84 12.26 30.52
N ALA A 154 -6.86 12.33 29.64
CA ALA A 154 -7.83 13.43 29.63
C ALA A 154 -8.57 13.49 30.98
N ARG A 155 -9.06 12.34 31.49
CA ARG A 155 -9.71 12.25 32.80
C ARG A 155 -8.81 12.72 33.92
N LEU A 156 -7.53 12.34 33.90
CA LEU A 156 -6.56 12.81 34.92
C LEU A 156 -6.38 14.33 34.89
N LEU A 157 -6.35 14.94 33.69
CA LEU A 157 -6.23 16.40 33.54
C LEU A 157 -7.52 17.11 34.01
N GLU A 158 -8.69 16.58 33.71
CA GLU A 158 -9.97 17.14 34.10
C GLU A 158 -10.18 17.11 35.64
N ASN A 159 -9.73 16.04 36.29
CA ASN A 159 -9.88 15.83 37.73
C ASN A 159 -8.57 16.02 38.51
N ALA A 160 -7.63 16.80 37.97
CA ALA A 160 -6.29 16.94 38.55
C ALA A 160 -6.31 17.45 39.99
N GLU A 161 -7.21 18.39 40.35
CA GLU A 161 -7.35 18.93 41.70
C GLU A 161 -7.85 17.87 42.68
N GLU A 162 -8.84 17.06 42.28
CA GLU A 162 -9.36 15.99 43.14
C GLU A 162 -8.31 14.90 43.40
N VAL A 163 -7.62 14.49 42.34
CA VAL A 163 -6.55 13.49 42.41
C VAL A 163 -5.42 13.99 43.31
N ALA A 164 -5.06 15.27 43.24
CA ALA A 164 -4.05 15.88 44.09
C ALA A 164 -4.52 15.96 45.53
N PHE A 165 -5.78 16.34 45.76
CA PHE A 165 -6.34 16.46 47.11
C PHE A 165 -6.38 15.14 47.87
N TYR A 166 -6.83 14.07 47.17
CA TYR A 166 -6.89 12.71 47.76
C TYR A 166 -5.59 11.94 47.67
N ARG A 167 -4.51 12.52 47.12
CA ARG A 167 -3.22 11.86 46.86
C ARG A 167 -3.36 10.57 46.07
N GLY A 168 -4.28 10.55 45.10
CA GLY A 168 -4.63 9.38 44.29
C GLY A 168 -3.69 9.09 43.11
N GLN A 169 -2.54 9.77 43.00
CA GLN A 169 -1.62 9.68 41.86
C GLN A 169 -1.14 8.25 41.58
N GLU A 170 -0.95 7.41 42.60
CA GLU A 170 -0.52 6.03 42.37
C GLU A 170 -1.64 5.15 41.79
N LEU A 171 -2.87 5.42 42.19
CA LEU A 171 -4.03 4.70 41.63
C LEU A 171 -4.25 5.08 40.17
N GLU A 172 -4.25 6.36 39.86
CA GLU A 172 -4.41 6.84 38.48
C GLU A 172 -3.27 6.33 37.57
N LYS A 173 -2.03 6.32 38.09
CA LYS A 173 -0.92 5.71 37.37
C LYS A 173 -1.18 4.24 37.03
N LYS A 174 -1.71 3.44 37.96
CA LYS A 174 -2.03 2.03 37.68
C LYS A 174 -3.09 1.87 36.60
N TYR A 175 -4.09 2.76 36.53
CA TYR A 175 -5.10 2.73 35.46
C TYR A 175 -4.50 3.08 34.11
N ILE A 176 -3.70 4.14 34.04
CA ILE A 176 -3.03 4.56 32.83
C ILE A 176 -2.03 3.49 32.35
N ASP A 177 -1.22 2.94 33.26
CA ASP A 177 -0.27 1.86 32.95
C ASP A 177 -0.99 0.61 32.41
N ARG A 178 -2.15 0.27 32.97
CA ARG A 178 -2.96 -0.88 32.49
C ARG A 178 -3.45 -0.67 31.06
N SER A 179 -3.96 0.52 30.73
CA SER A 179 -4.41 0.85 29.38
C SER A 179 -3.22 0.84 28.41
N TYR A 180 -2.10 1.42 28.81
CA TYR A 180 -0.86 1.40 28.04
C TYR A 180 -0.33 -0.02 27.80
N PHE A 181 -0.32 -0.87 28.81
CA PHE A 181 0.07 -2.28 28.67
C PHE A 181 -0.81 -3.05 27.69
N SER A 182 -2.11 -2.79 27.69
CA SER A 182 -3.03 -3.40 26.73
C SER A 182 -2.72 -2.98 25.30
N LEU A 183 -2.49 -1.69 25.07
CA LEU A 183 -2.04 -1.15 23.78
C LEU A 183 -0.71 -1.78 23.35
N LEU A 184 0.29 -1.79 24.23
CA LEU A 184 1.62 -2.31 23.95
C LEU A 184 1.59 -3.80 23.57
N LYS A 185 0.79 -4.59 24.27
CA LYS A 185 0.60 -6.02 24.00
C LYS A 185 -0.03 -6.24 22.63
N HIS A 186 -1.02 -5.43 22.27
CA HIS A 186 -1.67 -5.49 20.96
C HIS A 186 -0.71 -5.13 19.84
N VAL A 187 -0.04 -3.98 19.94
CA VAL A 187 0.94 -3.50 18.94
C VAL A 187 2.06 -4.52 18.72
N ASN A 188 2.60 -5.08 19.81
CA ASN A 188 3.64 -6.09 19.71
C ASN A 188 3.16 -7.37 19.00
N ARG A 189 1.92 -7.81 19.28
CA ARG A 189 1.29 -8.92 18.54
C ARG A 189 1.17 -8.61 17.05
N VAL A 190 0.72 -7.41 16.70
CA VAL A 190 0.58 -6.95 15.31
C VAL A 190 1.93 -6.92 14.61
N PHE A 191 3.00 -6.49 15.28
CA PHE A 191 4.36 -6.51 14.72
C PHE A 191 4.83 -7.92 14.39
N HIS A 192 4.62 -8.90 15.27
CA HIS A 192 4.98 -10.28 14.98
C HIS A 192 4.21 -10.84 13.78
N ILE A 193 2.90 -10.58 13.70
CA ILE A 193 2.07 -11.02 12.57
C ILE A 193 2.54 -10.34 11.28
N ARG A 194 2.86 -9.03 11.34
CA ARG A 194 3.33 -8.25 10.18
C ARG A 194 4.68 -8.73 9.67
N ILE A 195 5.61 -9.09 10.57
CA ILE A 195 6.91 -9.67 10.20
C ILE A 195 6.72 -11.03 9.51
N LEU A 196 5.94 -11.94 10.12
CA LEU A 196 5.68 -13.27 9.54
C LEU A 196 5.03 -13.16 8.16
N HIS A 197 4.02 -12.29 8.04
CA HIS A 197 3.35 -12.07 6.76
C HIS A 197 4.30 -11.44 5.72
N GLY A 198 5.10 -10.45 6.12
CA GLY A 198 6.11 -9.82 5.26
C GLY A 198 7.16 -10.80 4.77
N MET A 199 7.66 -11.69 5.62
CA MET A 199 8.59 -12.76 5.23
C MET A 199 7.96 -13.71 4.20
N THR A 200 6.71 -14.11 4.41
CA THR A 200 5.98 -14.98 3.48
C THR A 200 5.75 -14.27 2.15
N GLU A 201 5.32 -13.02 2.18
CA GLU A 201 5.09 -12.20 0.99
C GLU A 201 6.39 -11.98 0.19
N GLU A 202 7.48 -11.59 0.85
CA GLU A 202 8.78 -11.44 0.19
C GLU A 202 9.33 -12.75 -0.34
N GLY A 203 9.17 -13.84 0.40
CA GLY A 203 9.56 -15.18 -0.03
C GLY A 203 8.85 -15.60 -1.31
N ILE A 204 7.54 -15.39 -1.39
CA ILE A 204 6.74 -15.73 -2.57
C ILE A 204 7.02 -14.76 -3.71
N VAL A 205 6.95 -13.46 -3.47
CA VAL A 205 7.01 -12.45 -4.54
C VAL A 205 8.43 -12.27 -5.07
N LYS A 206 9.45 -12.23 -4.22
CA LYS A 206 10.82 -11.99 -4.69
C LYS A 206 11.56 -13.27 -5.06
N TRP A 207 11.52 -14.29 -4.19
CA TRP A 207 12.35 -15.49 -4.38
C TRP A 207 11.70 -16.52 -5.29
N LEU A 208 10.44 -16.87 -5.06
CA LEU A 208 9.76 -17.85 -5.89
C LEU A 208 9.59 -17.30 -7.32
N TRP A 209 9.12 -16.06 -7.47
CA TRP A 209 9.00 -15.42 -8.78
C TRP A 209 10.34 -15.18 -9.46
N GLY A 210 11.37 -14.81 -8.70
CA GLY A 210 12.73 -14.69 -9.21
C GLY A 210 13.26 -16.03 -9.78
N ALA A 211 13.04 -17.13 -9.05
CA ALA A 211 13.43 -18.47 -9.50
C ALA A 211 12.66 -18.92 -10.74
N ILE A 212 11.32 -18.77 -10.75
CA ILE A 212 10.48 -19.07 -11.92
C ILE A 212 10.89 -18.23 -13.10
N GLY A 213 11.13 -16.95 -12.90
CA GLY A 213 11.57 -16.04 -13.93
C GLY A 213 12.91 -16.44 -14.56
N LEU A 214 13.87 -16.87 -13.74
CA LEU A 214 15.14 -17.41 -14.23
C LEU A 214 14.94 -18.67 -15.07
N ILE A 215 14.09 -19.61 -14.63
CA ILE A 215 13.77 -20.81 -15.39
C ILE A 215 13.13 -20.47 -16.73
N ILE A 216 12.17 -19.54 -16.76
CA ILE A 216 11.49 -19.10 -17.97
C ILE A 216 12.47 -18.42 -18.95
N CYS A 217 13.30 -17.51 -18.45
CA CYS A 217 14.28 -16.80 -19.28
C CYS A 217 15.44 -17.69 -19.75
N SER A 218 15.80 -18.71 -18.99
CA SER A 218 16.87 -19.66 -19.36
C SER A 218 16.39 -20.76 -20.31
N GLY A 219 15.09 -21.07 -20.32
CA GLY A 219 14.50 -22.09 -21.18
C GLY A 219 14.87 -21.96 -22.67
N PRO A 220 14.70 -20.80 -23.31
CA PRO A 220 15.10 -20.59 -24.70
C PRO A 220 16.60 -20.74 -24.98
N VAL A 221 17.44 -20.54 -23.95
CA VAL A 221 18.90 -20.62 -24.06
C VAL A 221 19.39 -22.06 -23.97
N PHE A 222 18.82 -22.86 -23.07
CA PHE A 222 19.26 -24.22 -22.79
C PHE A 222 18.49 -25.29 -23.57
N PHE A 223 17.21 -25.10 -23.79
CA PHE A 223 16.36 -26.06 -24.51
C PHE A 223 16.18 -25.60 -25.94
N LYS A 224 16.85 -26.30 -26.88
CA LYS A 224 16.73 -26.12 -28.34
C LYS A 224 15.37 -26.57 -28.91
N THR A 225 14.28 -26.44 -28.18
CA THR A 225 12.98 -26.88 -28.64
C THR A 225 12.45 -25.92 -29.71
N SER A 226 12.32 -26.43 -30.91
CA SER A 226 12.14 -25.70 -32.19
C SER A 226 10.96 -24.76 -32.29
N ASN A 227 9.97 -24.84 -31.42
CA ASN A 227 8.76 -24.03 -31.47
C ASN A 227 8.79 -22.82 -30.50
N PHE A 228 9.66 -22.81 -29.51
CA PHE A 228 9.77 -21.76 -28.49
C PHE A 228 10.77 -20.63 -28.86
N VAL A 229 11.73 -20.94 -29.75
CA VAL A 229 12.87 -20.07 -30.08
C VAL A 229 12.67 -19.27 -31.37
N ALA A 230 11.63 -19.58 -32.17
CA ALA A 230 11.62 -19.22 -33.59
C ALA A 230 11.22 -17.76 -33.92
N ARG A 231 10.89 -16.90 -32.99
CA ARG A 231 10.38 -15.55 -33.35
C ARG A 231 11.28 -14.35 -33.06
N GLY A 232 12.49 -14.52 -32.50
CA GLY A 232 13.30 -13.35 -32.19
C GLY A 232 14.78 -13.56 -31.92
N ALA A 233 15.23 -14.79 -31.76
CA ALA A 233 16.64 -15.07 -31.50
C ALA A 233 17.43 -15.14 -32.82
N GLY A 234 18.15 -14.08 -33.14
CA GLY A 234 19.21 -14.14 -34.14
C GLY A 234 20.21 -15.23 -33.76
N SER A 235 20.91 -15.76 -34.77
CA SER A 235 21.90 -16.84 -34.60
C SER A 235 23.13 -16.44 -33.78
N ASP A 236 23.24 -15.18 -33.38
CA ASP A 236 24.40 -14.61 -32.68
C ASP A 236 24.23 -14.69 -31.16
N MET A 237 25.29 -15.09 -30.47
CA MET A 237 25.37 -15.23 -29.03
C MET A 237 25.11 -13.90 -28.31
N GLY A 238 25.50 -12.78 -28.92
CA GLY A 238 25.28 -11.44 -28.40
C GLY A 238 23.79 -11.07 -28.32
N SER A 239 23.03 -11.36 -29.38
CA SER A 239 21.59 -11.07 -29.42
C SER A 239 20.79 -11.93 -28.43
N ARG A 240 21.19 -13.17 -28.21
CA ARG A 240 20.58 -14.05 -27.20
C ARG A 240 20.81 -13.55 -25.78
N THR A 241 22.01 -13.06 -25.48
CA THR A 241 22.33 -12.50 -24.17
C THR A 241 21.58 -11.20 -23.91
N GLU A 242 21.48 -10.32 -24.91
CA GLU A 242 20.70 -9.08 -24.84
C GLU A 242 19.21 -9.38 -24.59
N MET A 243 18.65 -10.34 -25.30
CA MET A 243 17.26 -10.78 -25.11
C MET A 243 17.05 -11.36 -23.71
N PHE A 244 17.96 -12.22 -23.24
CA PHE A 244 17.87 -12.78 -21.88
C PHE A 244 17.88 -11.69 -20.81
N VAL A 245 18.81 -10.74 -20.87
CA VAL A 245 18.90 -9.63 -19.91
C VAL A 245 17.66 -8.75 -19.95
N THR A 246 17.14 -8.46 -21.14
CA THR A 246 15.93 -7.65 -21.33
C THR A 246 14.70 -8.35 -20.78
N ASN A 247 14.50 -9.63 -21.12
CA ASN A 247 13.36 -10.42 -20.64
C ASN A 247 13.40 -10.61 -19.12
N ARG A 248 14.58 -10.88 -18.55
CA ARG A 248 14.77 -10.94 -17.10
C ARG A 248 14.38 -9.63 -16.42
N ARG A 249 14.81 -8.49 -16.97
CA ARG A 249 14.46 -7.18 -16.44
C ARG A 249 12.95 -6.91 -16.53
N LEU A 250 12.32 -7.20 -17.66
CA LEU A 250 10.87 -7.04 -17.84
C LEU A 250 10.07 -7.91 -16.86
N LEU A 251 10.52 -9.14 -16.65
CA LEU A 251 9.85 -10.07 -15.75
C LEU A 251 9.96 -9.65 -14.29
N LEU A 252 11.14 -9.20 -13.85
CA LEU A 252 11.35 -8.64 -12.52
C LEU A 252 10.51 -7.37 -12.32
N SER A 253 10.49 -6.46 -13.28
CA SER A 253 9.69 -5.24 -13.21
C SER A 253 8.18 -5.52 -13.21
N SER A 254 7.72 -6.53 -13.96
CA SER A 254 6.32 -7.00 -13.93
C SER A 254 5.96 -7.58 -12.56
N SER A 255 6.84 -8.40 -11.98
CA SER A 255 6.66 -8.97 -10.64
C SER A 255 6.59 -7.88 -9.56
N ASP A 256 7.47 -6.88 -9.62
CA ASP A 256 7.47 -5.74 -8.70
C ASP A 256 6.19 -4.89 -8.86
N ALA A 257 5.73 -4.64 -10.08
CA ALA A 257 4.48 -3.93 -10.34
C ALA A 257 3.30 -4.69 -9.74
N PHE A 258 3.29 -6.00 -9.89
CA PHE A 258 2.25 -6.86 -9.34
C PHE A 258 2.27 -6.89 -7.80
N GLY A 259 3.47 -6.96 -7.20
CA GLY A 259 3.65 -6.86 -5.75
C GLY A 259 3.08 -5.56 -5.19
N ARG A 260 3.27 -4.42 -5.90
CA ARG A 260 2.67 -3.13 -5.51
C ARG A 260 1.14 -3.14 -5.58
N VAL A 261 0.54 -3.78 -6.59
CA VAL A 261 -0.93 -3.95 -6.66
C VAL A 261 -1.43 -4.78 -5.47
N MET A 262 -0.71 -5.83 -5.09
CA MET A 262 -1.07 -6.64 -3.92
C MET A 262 -0.94 -5.87 -2.60
N MET A 263 0.08 -5.02 -2.46
CA MET A 263 0.21 -4.14 -1.30
C MET A 263 -0.95 -3.14 -1.19
N SER A 264 -1.48 -2.66 -2.31
CA SER A 264 -2.65 -1.77 -2.34
C SER A 264 -3.90 -2.43 -1.75
N TYR A 265 -4.00 -3.76 -1.77
CA TYR A 265 -5.09 -4.48 -1.11
C TYR A 265 -5.08 -4.29 0.41
N LYS A 266 -3.90 -4.20 1.03
CA LYS A 266 -3.77 -3.90 2.46
C LYS A 266 -4.27 -2.48 2.76
N GLU A 267 -3.87 -1.52 1.93
CA GLU A 267 -4.32 -0.12 2.03
C GLU A 267 -5.85 0.00 1.83
N MET A 268 -6.43 -0.80 0.92
CA MET A 268 -7.90 -0.88 0.78
C MET A 268 -8.57 -1.39 2.05
N SER A 269 -7.99 -2.38 2.71
CA SER A 269 -8.54 -2.91 3.96
C SER A 269 -8.48 -1.89 5.10
N GLU A 270 -7.39 -1.12 5.19
CA GLU A 270 -7.26 -0.01 6.14
C GLU A 270 -8.26 1.11 5.82
N LEU A 271 -8.44 1.46 4.56
CA LEU A 271 -9.42 2.44 4.11
C LEU A 271 -10.85 2.00 4.47
N ALA A 272 -11.19 0.72 4.29
CA ALA A 272 -12.49 0.18 4.69
C ALA A 272 -12.75 0.37 6.20
N GLY A 273 -11.71 0.22 7.03
CA GLY A 273 -11.78 0.51 8.46
C GLY A 273 -12.09 1.99 8.76
N TYR A 274 -11.43 2.92 8.05
CA TYR A 274 -11.74 4.36 8.20
C TYR A 274 -13.13 4.71 7.68
N THR A 275 -13.57 4.08 6.59
CA THR A 275 -14.91 4.30 6.02
C THR A 275 -16.00 3.87 6.99
N SER A 276 -15.86 2.69 7.62
CA SER A 276 -16.83 2.20 8.60
C SER A 276 -17.04 3.20 9.74
N ARG A 277 -15.96 3.80 10.23
CA ARG A 277 -16.05 4.81 11.31
C ARG A 277 -16.66 6.15 10.88
N LEU A 278 -16.51 6.52 9.61
CA LEU A 278 -17.08 7.76 9.08
C LEU A 278 -18.57 7.61 8.69
N THR A 279 -19.06 6.38 8.54
CA THR A 279 -20.46 6.10 8.18
C THR A 279 -21.34 5.79 9.41
N GLU A 280 -20.75 5.61 10.57
CA GLU A 280 -21.46 5.54 11.86
C GLU A 280 -21.97 6.92 12.29
#